data_606f537ee28bcc49c6fed3f04dfe2e5f
#
_entry.id   606f537ee28bcc49c6fed3f04dfe2e5f
#
_cell.length_a   1.000
_cell.length_b   1.000
_cell.length_c   1.000
_cell.angle_alpha   90.00
_cell.angle_beta   90.00
_cell.angle_gamma   90.00
#
_symmetry.space_group_name_H-M   'P 1'
#
loop_
_entity.id
_entity.type
_entity.pdbx_description
1 polymer ?
#
loop_
_entity_poly.entity_id
_entity_poly.type
_entity_poly.pdbx_seq_one_letter_code
_entity_poly.pdbx_strand_id
1 'polypeptide(L)'
;MIDLYNGDCLEIMKSIPDGSVDCVITDPPYGTTACKWDSVIPFDLMWAELKRIIKPNGAIVLFGSEPFSSKLRFSNFEQYKYDWYWLKNKTSGFVHAKNKPMKNLELISVFSSGTTVHHRILNGQTLRCRCNT
;
A
#
# COMPACT_ATOMS: atom_id res chain seq x y z
N MET A 1 13.09 19.93 -1.24
CA MET A 1 12.06 20.68 -0.49
C MET A 1 11.10 19.66 0.08
N ILE A 2 10.64 19.83 1.31
CA ILE A 2 9.65 18.95 1.96
C ILE A 2 8.43 19.81 2.26
N ASP A 3 7.27 19.40 1.75
CA ASP A 3 6.00 20.09 1.98
C ASP A 3 5.13 19.22 2.91
N LEU A 4 4.62 19.81 3.98
CA LEU A 4 3.76 19.15 4.96
C LEU A 4 2.35 19.72 4.90
N TYR A 5 1.37 18.85 4.77
CA TYR A 5 -0.04 19.21 4.72
C TYR A 5 -0.78 18.59 5.90
N ASN A 6 -1.65 19.35 6.52
CA ASN A 6 -2.53 18.90 7.59
C ASN A 6 -3.99 19.03 7.16
N GLY A 7 -4.68 17.93 6.96
CA GLY A 7 -6.07 17.89 6.54
C GLY A 7 -6.51 16.55 5.97
N ASP A 8 -7.72 16.50 5.43
CA ASP A 8 -8.22 15.33 4.73
C ASP A 8 -7.41 15.09 3.44
N CYS A 9 -6.90 13.87 3.27
CA CYS A 9 -6.05 13.53 2.13
C CYS A 9 -6.78 13.66 0.78
N LEU A 10 -8.09 13.37 0.72
CA LEU A 10 -8.87 13.52 -0.51
C LEU A 10 -8.99 14.98 -0.94
N GLU A 11 -9.11 15.90 0.03
CA GLU A 11 -9.14 17.34 -0.27
C GLU A 11 -7.76 17.87 -0.64
N ILE A 12 -6.72 17.44 0.09
CA ILE A 12 -5.34 17.88 -0.17
C ILE A 12 -4.87 17.39 -1.53
N MET A 13 -5.16 16.14 -1.89
CA MET A 13 -4.75 15.59 -3.19
C MET A 13 -5.29 16.41 -4.38
N LYS A 14 -6.44 17.09 -4.26
CA LYS A 14 -6.97 17.98 -5.30
C LYS A 14 -6.04 19.12 -5.68
N SER A 15 -5.18 19.55 -4.76
CA SER A 15 -4.17 20.59 -5.02
C SER A 15 -2.90 20.08 -5.69
N ILE A 16 -2.70 18.77 -5.76
CA ILE A 16 -1.54 18.15 -6.39
C ILE A 16 -1.79 18.06 -7.90
N PRO A 17 -0.85 18.53 -8.76
CA PRO A 17 -1.01 18.46 -10.21
C PRO A 17 -1.11 17.03 -10.74
N ASP A 18 -1.85 16.86 -11.83
CA ASP A 18 -1.99 15.58 -12.51
C ASP A 18 -0.62 15.04 -12.98
N GLY A 19 -0.40 13.75 -12.80
CA GLY A 19 0.80 13.06 -13.27
C GLY A 19 2.11 13.63 -12.73
N SER A 20 2.11 14.24 -11.54
CA SER A 20 3.30 14.88 -10.95
C SER A 20 4.04 14.01 -9.94
N VAL A 21 3.39 12.98 -9.39
CA VAL A 21 3.92 12.14 -8.31
C VAL A 21 4.59 10.88 -8.87
N ASP A 22 5.83 10.62 -8.47
CA ASP A 22 6.57 9.42 -8.90
C ASP A 22 6.16 8.18 -8.11
N CYS A 23 5.87 8.35 -6.82
CA CYS A 23 5.50 7.24 -5.93
C CYS A 23 4.61 7.72 -4.80
N VAL A 24 3.61 6.93 -4.45
CA VAL A 24 2.81 7.08 -3.23
C VAL A 24 3.11 5.91 -2.32
N ILE A 25 3.46 6.18 -1.05
CA ILE A 25 3.64 5.15 -0.02
C ILE A 25 2.81 5.57 1.19
N THR A 26 1.85 4.75 1.60
CA THR A 26 1.00 5.08 2.74
C THR A 26 0.45 3.83 3.44
N ASP A 27 0.15 4.01 4.72
CA ASP A 27 -0.56 3.06 5.58
C ASP A 27 -1.98 3.63 5.83
N PRO A 28 -2.96 3.29 4.99
CA PRO A 28 -4.31 3.84 5.13
C PRO A 28 -5.04 3.22 6.33
N PRO A 29 -6.12 3.85 6.84
CA PRO A 29 -6.93 3.27 7.89
C PRO A 29 -7.66 2.02 7.38
N TYR A 30 -7.63 0.93 8.16
CA TYR A 30 -8.19 -0.38 7.79
C TYR A 30 -9.63 -0.61 8.26
N GLY A 31 -10.15 0.26 9.13
CA GLY A 31 -11.47 0.09 9.77
C GLY A 31 -11.52 -1.10 10.72
N THR A 32 -10.39 -1.42 11.37
CA THR A 32 -10.26 -2.60 12.25
C THR A 32 -10.25 -2.26 13.72
N THR A 33 -10.17 -0.99 14.06
CA THR A 33 -10.15 -0.50 15.45
C THR A 33 -11.42 0.30 15.78
N ALA A 34 -11.69 0.51 17.07
CA ALA A 34 -12.79 1.35 17.53
C ALA A 34 -12.47 2.86 17.48
N CYS A 35 -11.30 3.22 16.96
CA CYS A 35 -10.87 4.62 16.84
C CYS A 35 -11.66 5.33 15.74
N LYS A 36 -12.16 6.54 16.02
CA LYS A 36 -12.93 7.33 15.05
C LYS A 36 -12.17 7.65 13.76
N TRP A 37 -10.85 7.77 13.83
CA TRP A 37 -10.00 8.04 12.68
C TRP A 37 -9.72 6.79 11.82
N ASP A 38 -9.99 5.58 12.32
CA ASP A 38 -9.78 4.33 11.59
C ASP A 38 -11.02 3.97 10.76
N SER A 39 -11.48 4.90 9.93
CA SER A 39 -12.54 4.65 8.96
C SER A 39 -11.92 4.47 7.58
N VAL A 40 -12.34 3.40 6.90
CA VAL A 40 -11.84 3.09 5.54
C VAL A 40 -12.18 4.24 4.59
N ILE A 41 -11.17 4.76 3.90
CA ILE A 41 -11.36 5.75 2.85
C ILE A 41 -12.14 5.10 1.71
N PRO A 42 -13.22 5.73 1.17
CA PRO A 42 -13.94 5.19 0.03
C PRO A 42 -12.99 4.91 -1.14
N PHE A 43 -12.93 3.65 -1.58
CA PHE A 43 -11.93 3.22 -2.56
C PHE A 43 -12.07 3.91 -3.91
N ASP A 44 -13.28 4.17 -4.35
CA ASP A 44 -13.58 4.90 -5.59
C ASP A 44 -12.97 6.31 -5.58
N LEU A 45 -13.18 7.06 -4.51
CA LEU A 45 -12.63 8.40 -4.34
C LEU A 45 -11.10 8.37 -4.19
N MET A 46 -10.59 7.44 -3.39
CA MET A 46 -9.15 7.26 -3.21
C MET A 46 -8.46 6.93 -4.53
N TRP A 47 -8.98 5.98 -5.29
CA TRP A 47 -8.38 5.59 -6.57
C TRP A 47 -8.50 6.66 -7.64
N ALA A 48 -9.59 7.45 -7.64
CA ALA A 48 -9.74 8.58 -8.57
C ALA A 48 -8.59 9.57 -8.40
N GLU A 49 -8.29 9.97 -7.16
CA GLU A 49 -7.22 10.93 -6.89
C GLU A 49 -5.82 10.30 -7.08
N LEU A 50 -5.58 9.11 -6.57
CA LEU A 50 -4.28 8.45 -6.72
C LEU A 50 -3.91 8.20 -8.18
N LYS A 51 -4.87 7.75 -9.00
CA LYS A 51 -4.66 7.55 -10.45
C LYS A 51 -4.41 8.85 -11.20
N ARG A 52 -5.02 9.95 -10.75
CA ARG A 52 -4.85 11.26 -11.36
C ARG A 52 -3.45 11.84 -11.11
N ILE A 53 -2.98 11.80 -9.86
CA ILE A 53 -1.72 12.43 -9.46
C ILE A 53 -0.48 11.62 -9.82
N ILE A 54 -0.59 10.28 -9.92
CA ILE A 54 0.56 9.41 -10.18
C ILE A 54 1.01 9.48 -11.65
N LYS A 55 2.32 9.46 -11.89
CA LYS A 55 2.89 9.33 -13.23
C LYS A 55 2.55 7.97 -13.86
N PRO A 56 2.55 7.82 -15.19
CA PRO A 56 2.17 6.58 -15.88
C PRO A 56 2.92 5.33 -15.42
N ASN A 57 4.21 5.45 -15.05
CA ASN A 57 5.02 4.33 -14.54
C ASN A 57 5.28 4.46 -13.04
N GLY A 58 4.57 5.35 -12.35
CA GLY A 58 4.67 5.55 -10.91
C GLY A 58 4.09 4.38 -10.14
N ALA A 59 4.56 4.19 -8.92
CA ALA A 59 4.11 3.13 -8.04
C ALA A 59 3.21 3.67 -6.91
N ILE A 60 2.10 2.98 -6.65
CA ILE A 60 1.26 3.21 -5.48
C ILE A 60 1.45 2.01 -4.55
N VAL A 61 1.98 2.26 -3.38
CA VAL A 61 2.41 1.26 -2.40
C VAL A 61 1.58 1.43 -1.13
N LEU A 62 0.70 0.48 -0.87
CA LEU A 62 -0.28 0.57 0.22
C LEU A 62 -0.08 -0.59 1.21
N PHE A 63 0.13 -0.22 2.47
CA PHE A 63 0.15 -1.19 3.56
C PHE A 63 -1.26 -1.72 3.82
N GLY A 64 -1.32 -2.95 4.33
CA GLY A 64 -2.59 -3.57 4.61
C GLY A 64 -2.49 -4.84 5.43
N SER A 65 -3.63 -5.22 5.98
CA SER A 65 -3.82 -6.48 6.71
C SER A 65 -5.16 -7.08 6.30
N GLU A 66 -5.26 -8.40 6.28
CA GLU A 66 -6.55 -9.06 5.97
C GLU A 66 -7.62 -8.78 7.04
N PRO A 67 -8.89 -8.55 6.65
CA PRO A 67 -9.47 -8.68 5.29
C PRO A 67 -9.41 -7.39 4.44
N PHE A 68 -8.86 -6.29 4.96
CA PHE A 68 -8.75 -5.02 4.23
C PHE A 68 -7.92 -5.17 2.94
N SER A 69 -6.77 -5.86 3.00
CA SER A 69 -5.88 -6.05 1.85
C SER A 69 -6.57 -6.76 0.68
N SER A 70 -7.43 -7.75 0.95
CA SER A 70 -8.21 -8.41 -0.10
C SER A 70 -9.21 -7.46 -0.76
N LYS A 71 -9.92 -6.64 0.00
CA LYS A 71 -10.83 -5.62 -0.52
C LYS A 71 -10.09 -4.56 -1.35
N LEU A 72 -8.93 -4.11 -0.84
CA LEU A 72 -8.08 -3.13 -1.50
C LEU A 72 -7.61 -3.64 -2.87
N ARG A 73 -7.07 -4.86 -2.95
CA ARG A 73 -6.62 -5.47 -4.20
C ARG A 73 -7.78 -5.64 -5.19
N PHE A 74 -8.92 -6.12 -4.71
CA PHE A 74 -10.10 -6.30 -5.56
C PHE A 74 -10.63 -4.98 -6.12
N SER A 75 -10.57 -3.88 -5.35
CA SER A 75 -11.05 -2.56 -5.77
C SER A 75 -10.26 -1.94 -6.94
N ASN A 76 -9.04 -2.42 -7.21
CA ASN A 76 -8.21 -1.97 -8.34
C ASN A 76 -7.34 -3.11 -8.90
N PHE A 77 -7.97 -4.23 -9.17
CA PHE A 77 -7.28 -5.45 -9.61
C PHE A 77 -6.49 -5.26 -10.92
N GLU A 78 -6.96 -4.41 -11.82
CA GLU A 78 -6.29 -4.12 -13.09
C GLU A 78 -4.89 -3.54 -12.92
N GLN A 79 -4.69 -2.70 -11.91
CA GLN A 79 -3.40 -2.05 -11.64
C GLN A 79 -2.57 -2.77 -10.59
N TYR A 80 -3.12 -3.80 -9.94
CA TYR A 80 -2.37 -4.61 -8.98
C TYR A 80 -1.22 -5.34 -9.67
N LYS A 81 -0.02 -5.30 -9.07
CA LYS A 81 1.19 -5.93 -9.60
C LYS A 81 1.65 -7.09 -8.75
N TYR A 82 1.97 -6.82 -7.49
CA TYR A 82 2.49 -7.81 -6.53
C TYR A 82 2.37 -7.29 -5.11
N ASP A 83 2.61 -8.17 -4.14
CA ASP A 83 2.77 -7.81 -2.73
C ASP A 83 4.22 -7.96 -2.29
N TRP A 84 4.65 -7.07 -1.40
CA TRP A 84 5.76 -7.30 -0.51
C TRP A 84 5.24 -7.77 0.84
N TYR A 85 6.06 -8.57 1.52
CA TYR A 85 5.73 -9.15 2.81
C TYR A 85 6.68 -8.61 3.86
N TRP A 86 6.16 -7.81 4.78
CA TRP A 86 6.96 -7.30 5.88
C TRP A 86 6.83 -8.21 7.09
N LEU A 87 7.90 -8.97 7.37
CA LEU A 87 7.99 -9.82 8.55
C LEU A 87 8.43 -8.96 9.74
N LYS A 88 7.55 -8.80 10.72
CA LYS A 88 7.82 -8.05 11.95
C LYS A 88 8.61 -8.88 12.95
N ASN A 89 9.49 -8.24 13.70
CA ASN A 89 10.26 -8.88 14.78
C ASN A 89 9.36 -9.27 15.97
N LYS A 90 8.21 -8.61 16.14
CA LYS A 90 7.24 -8.89 17.19
C LYS A 90 5.89 -9.24 16.59
N THR A 91 5.26 -10.26 17.16
CA THR A 91 3.89 -10.64 16.80
C THR A 91 2.87 -9.66 17.40
N SER A 92 1.77 -9.47 16.70
CA SER A 92 0.61 -8.69 17.16
C SER A 92 -0.63 -9.59 17.33
N GLY A 93 -1.64 -9.08 18.05
CA GLY A 93 -2.88 -9.81 18.26
C GLY A 93 -2.91 -10.72 19.49
N PHE A 94 -2.03 -10.47 20.46
CA PHE A 94 -1.95 -11.23 21.73
C PHE A 94 -3.31 -11.40 22.43
N VAL A 95 -4.14 -10.36 22.48
CA VAL A 95 -5.47 -10.39 23.12
C VAL A 95 -6.37 -11.46 22.51
N HIS A 96 -6.16 -11.81 21.26
CA HIS A 96 -6.96 -12.78 20.51
C HIS A 96 -6.27 -14.14 20.31
N ALA A 97 -5.13 -14.37 20.95
CA ALA A 97 -4.29 -15.55 20.74
C ALA A 97 -4.99 -16.88 21.06
N LYS A 98 -6.05 -16.84 21.90
CA LYS A 98 -6.88 -18.01 22.19
C LYS A 98 -7.80 -18.43 21.03
N ASN A 99 -8.15 -17.48 20.14
CA ASN A 99 -9.17 -17.70 19.11
C ASN A 99 -8.58 -17.66 17.69
N LYS A 100 -7.38 -17.10 17.51
CA LYS A 100 -6.71 -17.02 16.22
C LYS A 100 -5.20 -16.90 16.39
N PRO A 101 -4.41 -17.32 15.37
CA PRO A 101 -2.95 -17.14 15.39
C PRO A 101 -2.55 -15.68 15.52
N MET A 102 -1.48 -15.42 16.24
CA MET A 102 -0.86 -14.09 16.25
C MET A 102 -0.24 -13.80 14.89
N LYS A 103 -0.26 -12.52 14.50
CA LYS A 103 0.29 -12.06 13.22
C LYS A 103 1.65 -11.41 13.42
N ASN A 104 2.60 -11.79 12.56
CA ASN A 104 3.91 -11.12 12.44
C ASN A 104 4.17 -10.64 11.01
N LEU A 105 3.18 -10.75 10.14
CA LEU A 105 3.27 -10.40 8.72
C LEU A 105 2.34 -9.24 8.40
N GLU A 106 2.86 -8.23 7.69
CA GLU A 106 2.06 -7.21 7.01
C GLU A 106 2.21 -7.32 5.51
N LEU A 107 1.12 -7.03 4.81
CA LEU A 107 1.08 -7.02 3.36
C LEU A 107 1.32 -5.59 2.87
N ILE A 108 2.09 -5.45 1.81
CA ILE A 108 2.35 -4.18 1.15
C ILE A 108 2.02 -4.37 -0.32
N SER A 109 0.83 -3.94 -0.73
CA SER A 109 0.35 -4.12 -2.09
C SER A 109 0.86 -3.01 -3.00
N VAL A 110 1.38 -3.40 -4.16
CA VAL A 110 1.93 -2.48 -5.16
C VAL A 110 1.01 -2.43 -6.37
N PHE A 111 0.65 -1.21 -6.77
CA PHE A 111 -0.19 -0.92 -7.93
C PHE A 111 0.53 0.03 -8.89
N SER A 112 0.27 -0.10 -10.18
CA SER A 112 0.74 0.81 -11.23
C SER A 112 -0.06 0.63 -12.50
N SER A 113 -0.26 1.71 -13.26
CA SER A 113 -0.85 1.63 -14.61
C SER A 113 0.13 1.05 -15.64
N GLY A 114 1.43 1.21 -15.40
CA GLY A 114 2.49 0.76 -16.28
C GLY A 114 3.40 -0.30 -15.65
N THR A 115 4.61 -0.39 -16.16
CA THR A 115 5.67 -1.25 -15.60
C THR A 115 6.40 -0.49 -14.51
N THR A 116 6.34 -0.99 -13.28
CA THR A 116 7.09 -0.41 -12.15
C THR A 116 8.60 -0.66 -12.35
N VAL A 117 9.40 0.39 -12.12
CA VAL A 117 10.86 0.24 -12.09
C VAL A 117 11.28 -0.32 -10.72
N HIS A 118 11.88 -1.50 -10.72
CA HIS A 118 12.42 -2.11 -9.52
C HIS A 118 13.95 -2.07 -9.54
N HIS A 119 14.55 -1.26 -8.67
CA HIS A 119 16.00 -1.23 -8.50
C HIS A 119 16.43 -2.30 -7.50
N ARG A 120 17.14 -3.32 -7.99
CA ARG A 120 17.71 -4.37 -7.12
C ARG A 120 18.80 -3.76 -6.25
N ILE A 121 18.62 -3.84 -4.93
CA ILE A 121 19.70 -3.55 -3.99
C ILE A 121 20.42 -4.87 -3.74
N LEU A 122 21.61 -5.02 -4.30
CA LEU A 122 22.46 -6.19 -4.13
C LEU A 122 23.29 -6.01 -2.86
N ASN A 123 22.75 -6.35 -1.70
CA ASN A 123 23.51 -6.41 -0.44
C ASN A 123 24.27 -7.72 -0.37
N GLY A 124 25.29 -7.93 -1.20
CA GLY A 124 26.24 -9.06 -1.09
C GLY A 124 25.64 -10.49 -1.08
N GLN A 125 24.33 -10.64 -1.09
CA GLN A 125 23.64 -11.92 -1.17
C GLN A 125 23.10 -12.12 -2.57
N THR A 126 23.61 -13.14 -3.24
CA THR A 126 23.15 -13.56 -4.56
C THR A 126 21.73 -14.10 -4.45
N LEU A 127 20.71 -13.28 -4.67
CA LEU A 127 19.37 -13.76 -4.92
C LEU A 127 19.36 -14.46 -6.27
N ARG A 128 19.49 -15.79 -6.28
CA ARG A 128 19.28 -16.60 -7.48
C ARG A 128 17.79 -16.55 -7.83
N CYS A 129 17.39 -15.64 -8.70
CA CYS A 129 16.17 -15.82 -9.46
C CYS A 129 16.40 -16.99 -10.42
N ARG A 130 15.86 -18.15 -10.11
CA ARG A 130 15.68 -19.20 -11.10
C ARG A 130 14.49 -18.79 -11.97
N CYS A 131 14.73 -18.12 -13.08
CA CYS A 131 13.79 -18.10 -14.18
C CYS A 131 13.94 -19.46 -14.85
N ASN A 132 12.99 -20.38 -14.64
CA ASN A 132 12.87 -21.54 -15.50
C ASN A 132 12.28 -21.04 -16.82
N THR A 133 13.10 -21.05 -17.86
CA THR A 133 12.68 -21.04 -19.26
C THR A 133 11.94 -22.32 -19.58
#